data_cd17a49356ca2b35e78b98aef307a876
#
_entry.id   cd17a49356ca2b35e78b98aef307a876
#
_cell.length_a   1.000
_cell.length_b   1.000
_cell.length_c   1.000
_cell.angle_alpha   90.00
_cell.angle_beta   90.00
_cell.angle_gamma   90.00
#
_symmetry.space_group_name_H-M   'P 1'
#
loop_
_entity.id
_entity.type
_entity.pdbx_description
1 polymer ?
#
loop_
_entity_poly.entity_id
_entity_poly.type
_entity_poly.pdbx_seq_one_letter_code
_entity_poly.pdbx_strand_id
1 'polypeptide(L)' 'MPQMSKQAYRNLMQASRKYAQVTHYIKVPHKPAKYFTTRSNMLAYRRKHNIGLIYCTTHHQF' A
#
# COMPACT_ATOMS: atom_id res chain seq x y z
N MET A 1 -5.28 -3.09 11.67
CA MET A 1 -4.42 -2.44 10.66
C MET A 1 -5.22 -2.22 9.41
N PRO A 2 -5.35 -0.99 8.96
CA PRO A 2 -6.12 -0.75 7.76
C PRO A 2 -5.42 -1.30 6.53
N GLN A 3 -6.10 -2.14 5.84
CA GLN A 3 -5.76 -2.54 4.49
C GLN A 3 -7.06 -2.52 3.70
N MET A 4 -6.97 -2.28 2.43
CA MET A 4 -8.17 -2.09 1.64
C MET A 4 -8.02 -2.77 0.29
N SER A 5 -9.14 -3.01 -0.37
CA SER A 5 -9.14 -3.57 -1.70
C SER A 5 -8.55 -2.55 -2.69
N LYS A 6 -8.16 -3.03 -3.86
CA LYS A 6 -7.64 -2.16 -4.90
C LYS A 6 -8.65 -1.08 -5.28
N GLN A 7 -9.93 -1.44 -5.35
CA GLN A 7 -10.97 -0.49 -5.72
C GLN A 7 -11.14 0.59 -4.66
N ALA A 8 -11.16 0.21 -3.39
CA ALA A 8 -11.27 1.18 -2.32
C ALA A 8 -10.07 2.13 -2.30
N TYR A 9 -8.87 1.59 -2.52
CA TYR A 9 -7.67 2.41 -2.57
C TYR A 9 -7.72 3.41 -3.73
N ARG A 10 -8.18 2.98 -4.91
CA ARG A 10 -8.34 3.88 -6.05
C ARG A 10 -9.29 5.02 -5.75
N ASN A 11 -10.42 4.70 -5.12
CA ASN A 11 -11.39 5.73 -4.76
C ASN A 11 -10.79 6.74 -3.81
N LEU A 12 -10.03 6.27 -2.83
CA LEU A 12 -9.33 7.13 -1.89
C LEU A 12 -8.33 8.04 -2.61
N MET A 13 -7.56 7.46 -3.53
CA MET A 13 -6.56 8.22 -4.29
C MET A 13 -7.20 9.30 -5.15
N GLN A 14 -8.32 9.01 -5.78
CA GLN A 14 -9.03 10.01 -6.58
C GLN A 14 -9.53 11.16 -5.71
N ALA A 15 -10.03 10.85 -4.54
CA ALA A 15 -10.52 11.89 -3.61
C ALA A 15 -9.40 12.74 -3.04
N SER A 16 -8.22 12.16 -2.87
CA SER A 16 -7.09 12.81 -2.19
C SER A 16 -5.90 13.08 -3.10
N ARG A 17 -6.09 13.04 -4.41
CA ARG A 17 -4.94 13.10 -5.33
C ARG A 17 -4.14 14.40 -5.24
N LYS A 18 -4.71 15.44 -4.69
CA LYS A 18 -3.97 16.68 -4.44
C LYS A 18 -2.87 16.47 -3.41
N TYR A 19 -3.06 15.50 -2.54
CA TYR A 19 -2.15 15.22 -1.41
C TYR A 19 -1.41 13.91 -1.58
N ALA A 20 -2.06 12.92 -2.17
CA ALA A 20 -1.55 11.57 -2.26
C ALA A 20 -0.72 11.41 -3.53
N GLN A 21 0.54 11.76 -3.42
CA GLN A 21 1.51 11.62 -4.52
C GLN A 21 2.26 10.31 -4.43
N VAL A 22 1.93 9.47 -3.45
CA VAL A 22 2.71 8.27 -3.15
C VAL A 22 1.77 7.09 -2.93
N THR A 23 2.11 5.97 -3.54
CA THR A 23 1.39 4.71 -3.37
C THR A 23 2.26 3.74 -2.59
N HIS A 24 1.71 3.20 -1.51
CA HIS A 24 2.39 2.17 -0.72
C HIS A 24 1.67 0.85 -0.92
N TYR A 25 2.40 -0.20 -1.30
CA TYR A 25 1.77 -1.50 -1.43
C TYR A 25 2.75 -2.63 -1.18
N ILE A 26 2.21 -3.81 -0.87
CA ILE A 26 2.95 -5.04 -0.70
C ILE A 26 2.42 -6.05 -1.71
N LYS A 27 3.31 -6.59 -2.54
CA LYS A 27 2.97 -7.61 -3.52
C LYS A 27 3.85 -8.82 -3.29
N VAL A 28 3.26 -9.87 -2.74
CA VAL A 28 3.92 -11.16 -2.55
C VAL A 28 3.54 -12.06 -3.72
N PRO A 29 4.47 -12.91 -4.23
CA PRO A 29 4.15 -13.84 -5.31
C PRO A 29 2.93 -14.69 -4.98
N HIS A 30 2.08 -14.91 -5.98
CA HIS A 30 0.87 -15.73 -5.88
C HIS A 30 -0.22 -15.16 -4.99
N LYS A 31 -0.10 -13.89 -4.59
CA LYS A 31 -1.13 -13.22 -3.81
C LYS A 31 -1.44 -11.86 -4.42
N PRO A 32 -2.66 -11.35 -4.23
CA PRO A 32 -2.98 -10.01 -4.71
C PRO A 32 -2.23 -8.96 -3.93
N ALA A 33 -1.97 -7.82 -4.56
CA ALA A 33 -1.32 -6.71 -3.90
C ALA A 33 -2.21 -6.13 -2.82
N LYS A 34 -1.60 -5.70 -1.71
CA LYS A 34 -2.30 -5.02 -0.62
C LYS A 34 -1.81 -3.58 -0.57
N TYR A 35 -2.74 -2.63 -0.55
CA TYR A 35 -2.46 -1.21 -0.61
C TYR A 35 -2.67 -0.57 0.75
N PHE A 36 -1.85 0.44 1.06
CA PHE A 36 -1.87 1.12 2.34
C PHE A 36 -1.86 2.63 2.13
N THR A 37 -2.48 3.35 3.04
CA THR A 37 -2.55 4.80 2.96
C THR A 37 -1.29 5.47 3.46
N THR A 38 -0.52 4.80 4.33
CA THR A 38 0.72 5.34 4.86
C THR A 38 1.80 4.28 4.84
N ARG A 39 3.05 4.73 4.80
CA ARG A 39 4.18 3.82 4.87
C ARG A 39 4.22 3.10 6.21
N SER A 40 3.84 3.78 7.26
CA SER A 40 3.82 3.20 8.60
C SER A 40 2.90 1.99 8.68
N ASN A 41 1.71 2.09 8.09
CA ASN A 41 0.77 0.98 8.04
C ASN A 41 1.34 -0.19 7.22
N MET A 42 1.98 0.11 6.10
CA MET A 42 2.61 -0.91 5.28
C MET A 42 3.68 -1.67 6.05
N LEU A 43 4.55 -0.95 6.74
CA LEU A 43 5.65 -1.57 7.48
C LEU A 43 5.14 -2.38 8.67
N ALA A 44 4.09 -1.92 9.32
CA ALA A 44 3.50 -2.66 10.44
C ALA A 44 2.87 -3.98 9.95
N TYR A 45 2.20 -3.95 8.81
CA TYR A 45 1.65 -5.16 8.21
C TYR A 45 2.76 -6.14 7.85
N ARG A 46 3.81 -5.63 7.24
CA ARG A 46 4.97 -6.43 6.88
C ARG A 46 5.56 -7.16 8.09
N ARG A 47 5.74 -6.44 9.19
CA ARG A 47 6.27 -7.03 10.42
C ARG A 47 5.37 -8.13 10.96
N LYS A 48 4.07 -7.85 10.98
CA LYS A 48 3.09 -8.79 11.51
C LYS A 48 3.09 -10.11 10.74
N HIS A 49 3.33 -10.06 9.45
CA HIS A 49 3.26 -11.24 8.58
C HIS A 49 4.62 -11.74 8.12
N ASN A 50 5.71 -11.21 8.67
CA ASN A 50 7.07 -11.62 8.33
C ASN A 50 7.35 -11.55 6.82
N ILE A 51 6.92 -10.46 6.19
CA ILE A 51 7.11 -10.26 4.76
C ILE A 51 8.43 -9.52 4.54
N GLY A 52 9.21 -9.97 3.55
CA GLY A 52 10.47 -9.33 3.22
C GLY A 52 10.28 -7.92 2.67
N LEU A 53 11.24 -7.03 2.94
CA LEU A 53 11.20 -5.67 2.44
C LEU A 53 11.17 -5.58 0.92
N ILE A 54 11.72 -6.58 0.24
CA ILE A 54 11.74 -6.59 -1.23
C ILE A 54 10.33 -6.62 -1.83
N TYR A 55 9.34 -7.03 -1.06
CA TYR A 55 7.95 -7.08 -1.51
C TYR A 55 7.19 -5.79 -1.22
N CYS A 56 7.79 -4.89 -0.47
CA CYS A 56 7.19 -3.60 -0.11
C CYS A 56 7.63 -2.55 -1.12
N THR A 57 6.67 -1.85 -1.69
CA THR A 57 6.96 -0.84 -2.71
C THR A 57 6.33 0.48 -2.33
N THR A 58 7.10 1.56 -2.49
CA THR A 58 6.59 2.91 -2.40
C THR A 58 6.79 3.55 -3.78
N HIS A 59 5.70 3.87 -4.43
CA HIS A 59 5.71 4.42 -5.77
C HIS A 59 5.30 5.88 -5.72
N HIS A 60 6.17 6.75 -6.22
CA HIS A 60 5.90 8.19 -6.29
C HIS A 60 5.25 8.50 -7.64
N GLN A 61 4.09 9.15 -7.57
CA GLN A 61 3.33 9.54 -8.76
C GLN A 61 3.40 11.05 -8.91
N PHE A 62 4.14 11.49 -9.88
CA PHE A 62 4.28 12.93 -10.16
C PHE A 62 3.87 13.23 -11.59
#